data_686eb040305c9f523bb93cd1b8346470
#
_entry.id   686eb040305c9f523bb93cd1b8346470
#
_cell.length_a   1.000
_cell.length_b   1.000
_cell.length_c   1.000
_cell.angle_alpha   90.00
_cell.angle_beta   90.00
_cell.angle_gamma   90.00
#
_symmetry.space_group_name_H-M   'P 1'
#
loop_
_entity.id
_entity.type
_entity.pdbx_description
1 polymer ?
#
loop_
_entity_poly.entity_id
_entity_poly.type
_entity_poly.pdbx_seq_one_letter_code
_entity_poly.pdbx_strand_id
1 'polypeptide(L)'
;YTSEMTWSSTFPVICDMVYEQFGNIEPIRKNYAAIKKWMHHIRSEFTTEDGVINADKYGDWCMPPESPELIHSQDPARKTDGALIATAYYYKVSQMLAKFARLQGLEDEAKGFEKDAAKIKDCFNARFLTVKKGTSPVQTPHVLYPDSIFYGNNTVTANILPLAFDMVPEAYREEVEKNVITGIITRNKGHISSG
;
A
#
# COMPACT_ATOMS: atom_id res chain seq x y z
N TYR A 1 -16.16 -12.89 -6.78
CA TYR A 1 -15.33 -12.07 -5.88
C TYR A 1 -14.11 -11.62 -6.66
N THR A 2 -13.75 -10.34 -6.55
CA THR A 2 -12.57 -9.72 -7.19
C THR A 2 -11.51 -9.46 -6.14
N SER A 3 -10.23 -9.41 -6.56
CA SER A 3 -9.10 -9.00 -5.74
C SER A 3 -9.17 -7.50 -5.45
N GLU A 4 -10.21 -7.07 -4.71
CA GLU A 4 -10.42 -5.67 -4.39
C GLU A 4 -10.10 -5.48 -2.92
N MET A 5 -8.97 -4.81 -2.64
CA MET A 5 -8.48 -4.57 -1.28
C MET A 5 -8.82 -3.18 -0.75
N THR A 6 -8.77 -2.16 -1.60
CA THR A 6 -8.89 -0.77 -1.17
C THR A 6 -10.25 -0.47 -0.52
N TRP A 7 -11.34 -0.77 -1.21
CA TRP A 7 -12.69 -0.49 -0.71
C TRP A 7 -13.10 -1.45 0.39
N SER A 8 -12.78 -2.73 0.24
CA SER A 8 -13.12 -3.75 1.24
C SER A 8 -12.38 -3.53 2.56
N SER A 9 -11.17 -2.95 2.53
CA SER A 9 -10.41 -2.58 3.74
C SER A 9 -11.06 -1.46 4.56
N THR A 10 -11.98 -0.71 3.99
CA THR A 10 -12.75 0.31 4.72
C THR A 10 -13.46 -0.29 5.94
N PHE A 11 -13.93 -1.52 5.83
CA PHE A 11 -14.66 -2.18 6.91
C PHE A 11 -13.79 -2.44 8.16
N PRO A 12 -12.63 -3.14 8.09
CA PRO A 12 -11.74 -3.25 9.24
C PRO A 12 -11.19 -1.89 9.70
N VAL A 13 -10.95 -0.94 8.80
CA VAL A 13 -10.52 0.43 9.15
C VAL A 13 -11.56 1.13 10.02
N ILE A 14 -12.85 1.06 9.67
CA ILE A 14 -13.93 1.66 10.47
C ILE A 14 -14.00 0.98 11.86
N CYS A 15 -13.87 -0.34 11.94
CA CYS A 15 -13.83 -1.04 13.23
C CYS A 15 -12.69 -0.54 14.13
N ASP A 16 -11.50 -0.35 13.53
CA ASP A 16 -10.32 0.18 14.23
C ASP A 16 -10.53 1.64 14.67
N MET A 17 -11.03 2.49 13.78
CA MET A 17 -11.32 3.89 14.07
C MET A 17 -12.33 4.07 15.21
N VAL A 18 -13.38 3.27 15.25
CA VAL A 18 -14.38 3.31 16.35
C VAL A 18 -13.71 2.93 17.68
N TYR A 19 -12.81 1.96 17.66
CA TYR A 19 -12.07 1.61 18.86
C TYR A 19 -11.10 2.74 19.28
N GLU A 20 -10.31 3.28 18.35
CA GLU A 20 -9.34 4.33 18.65
C GLU A 20 -9.99 5.62 19.15
N GLN A 21 -11.12 6.01 18.60
CA GLN A 21 -11.79 7.26 18.94
C GLN A 21 -12.68 7.17 20.19
N PHE A 22 -13.29 6.01 20.42
CA PHE A 22 -14.34 5.86 21.45
C PHE A 22 -14.08 4.73 22.45
N GLY A 23 -12.98 3.98 22.32
CA GLY A 23 -12.71 2.80 23.14
C GLY A 23 -13.70 1.66 22.97
N ASN A 24 -14.57 1.72 21.93
CA ASN A 24 -15.61 0.73 21.70
C ASN A 24 -15.08 -0.46 20.91
N ILE A 25 -14.90 -1.60 21.58
CA ILE A 25 -14.39 -2.84 20.99
C ILE A 25 -15.47 -3.67 20.26
N GLU A 26 -16.75 -3.36 20.44
CA GLU A 26 -17.85 -4.20 19.92
C GLU A 26 -17.84 -4.39 18.39
N PRO A 27 -17.54 -3.37 17.55
CA PRO A 27 -17.41 -3.59 16.12
C PRO A 27 -16.30 -4.60 15.77
N ILE A 28 -15.20 -4.58 16.49
CA ILE A 28 -14.09 -5.54 16.33
C ILE A 28 -14.57 -6.94 16.69
N ARG A 29 -15.14 -7.15 17.89
CA ARG A 29 -15.60 -8.45 18.37
C ARG A 29 -16.62 -9.10 17.44
N LYS A 30 -17.60 -8.33 17.00
CA LYS A 30 -18.68 -8.83 16.12
C LYS A 30 -18.21 -9.22 14.73
N ASN A 31 -17.14 -8.59 14.23
CA ASN A 31 -16.75 -8.70 12.83
C ASN A 31 -15.40 -9.41 12.63
N TYR A 32 -14.65 -9.68 13.70
CA TYR A 32 -13.32 -10.29 13.63
C TYR A 32 -13.28 -11.57 12.78
N ALA A 33 -14.21 -12.50 13.03
CA ALA A 33 -14.27 -13.76 12.29
C ALA A 33 -14.55 -13.55 10.79
N ALA A 34 -15.40 -12.59 10.44
CA ALA A 34 -15.71 -12.26 9.05
C ALA A 34 -14.52 -11.62 8.33
N ILE A 35 -13.83 -10.68 8.98
CA ILE A 35 -12.61 -10.03 8.45
C ILE A 35 -11.51 -11.08 8.25
N LYS A 36 -11.30 -11.97 9.24
CA LYS A 36 -10.34 -13.06 9.14
C LYS A 36 -10.65 -14.00 7.96
N LYS A 37 -11.91 -14.39 7.80
CA LYS A 37 -12.34 -15.25 6.69
C LYS A 37 -12.11 -14.59 5.33
N TRP A 38 -12.41 -13.29 5.21
CA TRP A 38 -12.14 -12.53 4.01
C TRP A 38 -10.65 -12.47 3.69
N MET A 39 -9.80 -12.18 4.67
CA MET A 39 -8.34 -12.14 4.48
C MET A 39 -7.76 -13.50 4.08
N HIS A 40 -8.29 -14.62 4.63
CA HIS A 40 -7.91 -15.95 4.17
C HIS A 40 -8.31 -16.20 2.72
N HIS A 41 -9.50 -15.76 2.30
CA HIS A 41 -9.93 -15.87 0.91
C HIS A 41 -9.01 -15.06 -0.02
N ILE A 42 -8.68 -13.81 0.33
CA ILE A 42 -7.73 -13.00 -0.45
C ILE A 42 -6.40 -13.75 -0.58
N ARG A 43 -5.90 -14.31 0.51
CA ARG A 43 -4.63 -15.05 0.50
C ARG A 43 -4.67 -16.27 -0.42
N SER A 44 -5.72 -17.08 -0.35
CA SER A 44 -5.81 -18.33 -1.12
C SER A 44 -6.00 -18.11 -2.61
N GLU A 45 -6.75 -17.09 -3.00
CA GLU A 45 -7.17 -16.90 -4.39
C GLU A 45 -6.30 -15.90 -5.16
N PHE A 46 -5.66 -14.94 -4.46
CA PHE A 46 -5.05 -13.80 -5.12
C PHE A 46 -3.57 -13.59 -4.79
N THR A 47 -2.95 -14.45 -3.98
CA THR A 47 -1.51 -14.37 -3.73
C THR A 47 -0.73 -15.03 -4.86
N THR A 48 0.24 -14.32 -5.38
CA THR A 48 1.18 -14.80 -6.39
C THR A 48 2.30 -15.66 -5.77
N GLU A 49 3.09 -16.33 -6.60
CA GLU A 49 4.22 -17.16 -6.14
C GLU A 49 5.26 -16.37 -5.35
N ASP A 50 5.47 -15.10 -5.70
CA ASP A 50 6.37 -14.17 -4.99
C ASP A 50 5.74 -13.53 -3.74
N GLY A 51 4.52 -13.93 -3.37
CA GLY A 51 3.91 -13.61 -2.08
C GLY A 51 3.18 -12.26 -2.01
N VAL A 52 2.93 -11.61 -3.14
CA VAL A 52 2.15 -10.37 -3.23
C VAL A 52 0.72 -10.64 -3.71
N ILE A 53 -0.20 -9.72 -3.49
CA ILE A 53 -1.56 -9.78 -4.06
C ILE A 53 -1.49 -9.35 -5.52
N ASN A 54 -2.09 -10.13 -6.42
CA ASN A 54 -1.89 -10.03 -7.86
C ASN A 54 -2.42 -8.75 -8.51
N ALA A 55 -3.48 -8.14 -7.95
CA ALA A 55 -4.10 -6.94 -8.49
C ALA A 55 -5.04 -6.27 -7.48
N ASP A 56 -5.39 -5.00 -7.74
CA ASP A 56 -6.58 -4.35 -7.18
C ASP A 56 -7.46 -3.87 -8.35
N LYS A 57 -8.76 -4.08 -8.26
CA LYS A 57 -9.68 -3.78 -9.36
C LYS A 57 -9.73 -2.29 -9.70
N TYR A 58 -9.74 -1.45 -8.69
CA TYR A 58 -9.87 0.00 -8.86
C TYR A 58 -8.51 0.69 -8.78
N GLY A 59 -7.64 0.22 -7.88
CA GLY A 59 -6.29 0.75 -7.71
C GLY A 59 -6.30 2.25 -7.40
N ASP A 60 -5.49 2.99 -8.13
CA ASP A 60 -5.37 4.46 -8.08
C ASP A 60 -6.48 5.10 -8.95
N TRP A 61 -7.72 4.97 -8.50
CA TRP A 61 -8.90 5.38 -9.25
C TRP A 61 -9.21 6.87 -9.07
N CYS A 62 -9.71 7.49 -10.13
CA CYS A 62 -10.05 8.92 -10.15
C CYS A 62 -8.88 9.85 -9.84
N MET A 63 -7.67 9.44 -10.15
CA MET A 63 -6.50 10.30 -9.99
C MET A 63 -6.66 11.60 -10.80
N PRO A 64 -6.44 12.78 -10.20
CA PRO A 64 -6.53 14.05 -10.91
C PRO A 64 -5.55 14.09 -12.09
N PRO A 65 -6.00 14.51 -13.29
CA PRO A 65 -5.10 14.65 -14.44
C PRO A 65 -4.23 15.93 -14.27
N GLU A 66 -3.01 15.88 -14.80
CA GLU A 66 -2.10 17.03 -14.84
C GLU A 66 -2.58 18.10 -15.82
N SER A 67 -3.43 17.70 -16.77
CA SER A 67 -4.09 18.59 -17.72
C SER A 67 -5.43 17.98 -18.18
N PRO A 68 -6.42 18.79 -18.63
CA PRO A 68 -7.76 18.32 -18.97
C PRO A 68 -7.79 17.22 -20.05
N GLU A 69 -6.88 17.23 -21.00
CA GLU A 69 -6.79 16.23 -22.07
C GLU A 69 -6.36 14.84 -21.56
N LEU A 70 -5.77 14.77 -20.38
CA LEU A 70 -5.32 13.52 -19.77
C LEU A 70 -6.36 12.84 -18.89
N ILE A 71 -7.57 13.38 -18.75
CA ILE A 71 -8.61 12.86 -17.86
C ILE A 71 -8.99 11.40 -18.14
N HIS A 72 -8.85 10.95 -19.39
CA HIS A 72 -9.11 9.57 -19.80
C HIS A 72 -7.84 8.81 -20.20
N SER A 73 -6.67 9.34 -19.86
CA SER A 73 -5.41 8.68 -20.21
C SER A 73 -5.33 7.29 -19.56
N GLN A 74 -4.96 6.30 -20.38
CA GLN A 74 -4.67 4.94 -19.94
C GLN A 74 -3.16 4.67 -19.84
N ASP A 75 -2.34 5.70 -19.87
CA ASP A 75 -0.89 5.58 -19.75
C ASP A 75 -0.52 4.88 -18.42
N PRO A 76 0.10 3.69 -18.47
CA PRO A 76 0.52 2.95 -17.27
C PRO A 76 1.50 3.72 -16.39
N ALA A 77 2.27 4.65 -16.96
CA ALA A 77 3.20 5.48 -16.19
C ALA A 77 2.52 6.42 -15.20
N ARG A 78 1.22 6.71 -15.40
CA ARG A 78 0.42 7.60 -14.57
C ARG A 78 -0.34 6.89 -13.46
N LYS A 79 -0.55 5.59 -13.58
CA LYS A 79 -1.31 4.78 -12.63
C LYS A 79 -0.38 3.95 -11.77
N THR A 80 -0.61 3.96 -10.48
CA THR A 80 0.06 3.04 -9.56
C THR A 80 -0.37 1.60 -9.84
N ASP A 81 0.58 0.67 -9.80
CA ASP A 81 0.31 -0.76 -9.96
C ASP A 81 -0.71 -1.25 -8.92
N GLY A 82 -1.79 -1.86 -9.37
CA GLY A 82 -2.83 -2.42 -8.51
C GLY A 82 -2.30 -3.50 -7.55
N ALA A 83 -1.31 -4.28 -7.96
CA ALA A 83 -0.69 -5.27 -7.10
C ALA A 83 0.07 -4.62 -5.92
N LEU A 84 0.74 -3.48 -6.16
CA LEU A 84 1.37 -2.69 -5.10
C LEU A 84 0.34 -2.21 -4.09
N ILE A 85 -0.74 -1.59 -4.58
CA ILE A 85 -1.82 -1.05 -3.72
C ILE A 85 -2.47 -2.19 -2.92
N ALA A 86 -2.89 -3.26 -3.59
CA ALA A 86 -3.52 -4.41 -2.93
C ALA A 86 -2.64 -5.01 -1.84
N THR A 87 -1.35 -5.19 -2.12
CA THR A 87 -0.41 -5.78 -1.16
C THR A 87 -0.16 -4.87 0.04
N ALA A 88 -0.07 -3.55 -0.17
CA ALA A 88 0.07 -2.59 0.92
C ALA A 88 -1.17 -2.62 1.85
N TYR A 89 -2.38 -2.64 1.30
CA TYR A 89 -3.60 -2.76 2.11
C TYR A 89 -3.72 -4.14 2.77
N TYR A 90 -3.31 -5.21 2.09
CA TYR A 90 -3.28 -6.55 2.69
C TYR A 90 -2.35 -6.61 3.90
N TYR A 91 -1.17 -6.00 3.81
CA TYR A 91 -0.27 -5.82 4.95
C TYR A 91 -0.94 -5.04 6.09
N LYS A 92 -1.55 -3.89 5.79
CA LYS A 92 -2.20 -3.05 6.80
C LYS A 92 -3.34 -3.77 7.52
N VAL A 93 -4.19 -4.50 6.81
CA VAL A 93 -5.27 -5.28 7.43
C VAL A 93 -4.72 -6.45 8.23
N SER A 94 -3.60 -7.07 7.82
CA SER A 94 -2.93 -8.11 8.62
C SER A 94 -2.44 -7.56 9.96
N GLN A 95 -1.88 -6.35 10.00
CA GLN A 95 -1.53 -5.67 11.25
C GLN A 95 -2.76 -5.36 12.12
N MET A 96 -3.86 -4.92 11.50
CA MET A 96 -5.12 -4.69 12.21
C MET A 96 -5.66 -6.00 12.83
N LEU A 97 -5.61 -7.12 12.11
CA LEU A 97 -6.02 -8.41 12.65
C LEU A 97 -5.15 -8.86 13.82
N ALA A 98 -3.85 -8.61 13.79
CA ALA A 98 -2.97 -8.85 14.93
C ALA A 98 -3.40 -8.03 16.16
N LYS A 99 -3.67 -6.73 15.97
CA LYS A 99 -4.21 -5.84 17.01
C LYS A 99 -5.57 -6.32 17.53
N PHE A 100 -6.49 -6.66 16.63
CA PHE A 100 -7.84 -7.13 16.98
C PHE A 100 -7.82 -8.46 17.74
N ALA A 101 -6.93 -9.37 17.38
CA ALA A 101 -6.71 -10.61 18.10
C ALA A 101 -6.22 -10.33 19.53
N ARG A 102 -5.21 -9.46 19.66
CA ARG A 102 -4.63 -9.10 20.97
C ARG A 102 -5.67 -8.42 21.88
N LEU A 103 -6.50 -7.51 21.35
CA LEU A 103 -7.59 -6.89 22.11
C LEU A 103 -8.64 -7.89 22.63
N GLN A 104 -8.70 -9.07 22.06
CA GLN A 104 -9.60 -10.16 22.46
C GLN A 104 -8.90 -11.27 23.26
N GLY A 105 -7.60 -11.09 23.60
CA GLY A 105 -6.82 -12.09 24.32
C GLY A 105 -6.37 -13.30 23.49
N LEU A 106 -6.43 -13.21 22.15
CA LEU A 106 -6.07 -14.27 21.22
C LEU A 106 -4.59 -14.14 20.80
N GLU A 107 -3.67 -14.30 21.76
CA GLU A 107 -2.25 -14.00 21.57
C GLU A 107 -1.57 -14.84 20.47
N ASP A 108 -1.93 -16.11 20.33
CA ASP A 108 -1.34 -16.97 19.30
C ASP A 108 -1.78 -16.56 17.89
N GLU A 109 -3.05 -16.16 17.73
CA GLU A 109 -3.52 -15.58 16.45
C GLU A 109 -2.83 -14.26 16.17
N ALA A 110 -2.66 -13.38 17.17
CA ALA A 110 -1.96 -12.11 17.03
C ALA A 110 -0.53 -12.31 16.51
N LYS A 111 0.24 -13.21 17.13
CA LYS A 111 1.59 -13.55 16.67
C LYS A 111 1.61 -14.14 15.26
N GLY A 112 0.59 -14.94 14.91
CA GLY A 112 0.42 -15.47 13.56
C GLY A 112 0.28 -14.36 12.52
N PHE A 113 -0.60 -13.39 12.77
CA PHE A 113 -0.79 -12.24 11.87
C PHE A 113 0.41 -11.30 11.82
N GLU A 114 1.13 -11.11 12.91
CA GLU A 114 2.39 -10.35 12.92
C GLU A 114 3.45 -11.00 12.03
N LYS A 115 3.60 -12.32 12.13
CA LYS A 115 4.52 -13.08 11.27
C LYS A 115 4.11 -12.98 9.80
N ASP A 116 2.82 -13.10 9.50
CA ASP A 116 2.30 -12.94 8.14
C ASP A 116 2.55 -11.50 7.63
N ALA A 117 2.28 -10.49 8.43
CA ALA A 117 2.57 -9.09 8.08
C ALA A 117 4.06 -8.87 7.78
N ALA A 118 4.95 -9.37 8.61
CA ALA A 118 6.39 -9.27 8.37
C ALA A 118 6.78 -9.88 7.02
N LYS A 119 6.29 -11.09 6.73
CA LYS A 119 6.53 -11.76 5.44
C LYS A 119 5.99 -10.97 4.26
N ILE A 120 4.78 -10.40 4.38
CA ILE A 120 4.18 -9.57 3.32
C ILE A 120 5.05 -8.32 3.07
N LYS A 121 5.53 -7.67 4.13
CA LYS A 121 6.45 -6.52 4.03
C LYS A 121 7.73 -6.88 3.28
N ASP A 122 8.32 -8.04 3.57
CA ASP A 122 9.51 -8.51 2.87
C ASP A 122 9.23 -8.77 1.37
N CYS A 123 8.14 -9.48 1.05
CA CYS A 123 7.73 -9.72 -0.33
C CYS A 123 7.43 -8.41 -1.08
N PHE A 124 6.74 -7.48 -0.42
CA PHE A 124 6.43 -6.17 -0.97
C PHE A 124 7.71 -5.38 -1.33
N ASN A 125 8.66 -5.31 -0.42
CA ASN A 125 9.93 -4.62 -0.67
C ASN A 125 10.75 -5.32 -1.76
N ALA A 126 10.80 -6.65 -1.76
CA ALA A 126 11.49 -7.42 -2.79
C ALA A 126 10.92 -7.18 -4.20
N ARG A 127 9.59 -7.00 -4.31
CA ARG A 127 8.90 -6.82 -5.58
C ARG A 127 8.89 -5.38 -6.07
N PHE A 128 8.61 -4.42 -5.19
CA PHE A 128 8.24 -3.06 -5.59
C PHE A 128 9.30 -2.00 -5.27
N LEU A 129 10.22 -2.24 -4.34
CA LEU A 129 11.27 -1.29 -4.00
C LEU A 129 12.38 -1.34 -5.05
N THR A 130 12.63 -0.19 -5.69
CA THR A 130 13.77 0.01 -6.57
C THR A 130 14.86 0.79 -5.83
N VAL A 131 16.05 0.22 -5.77
CA VAL A 131 17.26 0.87 -5.25
C VAL A 131 18.28 0.94 -6.39
N LYS A 132 18.39 2.10 -7.03
CA LYS A 132 19.42 2.35 -8.07
C LYS A 132 20.52 3.20 -7.48
N LYS A 133 21.72 2.64 -7.38
CA LYS A 133 22.94 3.40 -7.09
C LYS A 133 23.52 3.82 -8.44
N GLY A 134 23.46 5.10 -8.76
CA GLY A 134 23.81 5.62 -10.06
C GLY A 134 25.32 5.77 -10.26
N THR A 135 25.76 5.54 -11.48
CA THR A 135 27.11 5.89 -11.96
C THR A 135 27.07 6.74 -13.24
N SER A 136 25.92 7.21 -13.69
CA SER A 136 25.87 8.05 -14.91
C SER A 136 24.61 8.90 -15.01
N PRO A 137 24.73 10.17 -15.37
CA PRO A 137 23.60 11.05 -15.59
C PRO A 137 23.04 10.82 -17.01
N VAL A 138 22.06 9.95 -17.16
CA VAL A 138 21.26 9.91 -18.38
C VAL A 138 20.01 10.74 -18.15
N GLN A 139 20.01 11.93 -18.72
CA GLN A 139 18.85 12.82 -18.72
C GLN A 139 17.83 12.30 -19.75
N THR A 140 16.77 11.65 -19.29
CA THR A 140 15.52 11.56 -20.03
C THR A 140 14.44 12.27 -19.22
N PRO A 141 13.40 12.88 -19.84
CA PRO A 141 12.40 13.68 -19.14
C PRO A 141 11.62 12.94 -18.04
N HIS A 142 11.76 11.63 -17.95
CA HIS A 142 11.07 10.76 -16.98
C HIS A 142 12.04 10.00 -16.06
N VAL A 143 13.36 10.23 -16.17
CA VAL A 143 14.36 9.56 -15.35
C VAL A 143 14.78 10.46 -14.22
N LEU A 144 14.47 10.00 -13.03
CA LEU A 144 14.89 10.60 -11.77
C LEU A 144 16.36 10.27 -11.49
N TYR A 145 17.02 11.23 -10.95
CA TYR A 145 18.38 11.33 -10.39
C TYR A 145 19.25 10.07 -10.23
N PRO A 146 20.59 10.20 -10.26
CA PRO A 146 21.55 9.09 -10.30
C PRO A 146 21.41 8.09 -9.15
N ASP A 147 20.95 8.51 -7.97
CA ASP A 147 20.57 7.63 -6.87
C ASP A 147 19.05 7.72 -6.68
N SER A 148 18.31 6.74 -7.18
CA SER A 148 16.86 6.76 -7.10
C SER A 148 16.38 5.59 -6.26
N ILE A 149 15.73 5.90 -5.14
CA ILE A 149 15.08 4.92 -4.27
C ILE A 149 13.57 5.24 -4.28
N PHE A 150 12.77 4.33 -4.85
CA PHE A 150 11.34 4.55 -5.03
C PHE A 150 10.58 3.22 -5.15
N TYR A 151 9.27 3.29 -5.03
CA TYR A 151 8.38 2.15 -5.22
C TYR A 151 7.68 2.17 -6.58
N GLY A 152 7.51 0.98 -7.15
CA GLY A 152 6.76 0.77 -8.40
C GLY A 152 7.22 1.68 -9.54
N ASN A 153 6.29 2.41 -10.12
CA ASN A 153 6.55 3.38 -11.19
C ASN A 153 6.80 4.81 -10.67
N ASN A 154 7.09 4.97 -9.38
CA ASN A 154 7.40 6.24 -8.73
C ASN A 154 6.27 7.30 -8.75
N THR A 155 5.03 6.86 -8.78
CA THR A 155 3.90 7.78 -8.54
C THR A 155 3.88 8.22 -7.08
N VAL A 156 3.13 9.29 -6.78
CA VAL A 156 2.95 9.74 -5.38
C VAL A 156 2.33 8.62 -4.55
N THR A 157 1.28 7.98 -5.05
CA THR A 157 0.60 6.86 -4.38
C THR A 157 1.55 5.68 -4.12
N ALA A 158 2.38 5.29 -5.10
CA ALA A 158 3.31 4.18 -4.96
C ALA A 158 4.33 4.40 -3.83
N ASN A 159 4.73 5.64 -3.58
CA ASN A 159 5.69 5.97 -2.52
C ASN A 159 5.00 6.28 -1.17
N ILE A 160 3.83 6.92 -1.18
CA ILE A 160 3.18 7.36 0.05
C ILE A 160 2.55 6.19 0.83
N LEU A 161 2.02 5.18 0.14
CA LEU A 161 1.41 4.01 0.80
C LEU A 161 2.40 3.26 1.69
N PRO A 162 3.59 2.84 1.21
CA PRO A 162 4.55 2.17 2.07
C PRO A 162 5.09 3.06 3.19
N LEU A 163 5.18 4.38 2.99
CA LEU A 163 5.52 5.32 4.07
C LEU A 163 4.42 5.35 5.14
N ALA A 164 3.16 5.51 4.73
CA ALA A 164 2.01 5.59 5.63
C ALA A 164 1.77 4.30 6.43
N PHE A 165 2.14 3.15 5.86
CA PHE A 165 1.95 1.84 6.50
C PHE A 165 3.22 1.29 7.16
N ASP A 166 4.28 2.09 7.25
CA ASP A 166 5.56 1.73 7.86
C ASP A 166 6.23 0.50 7.23
N MET A 167 6.14 0.42 5.90
CA MET A 167 6.72 -0.67 5.13
C MET A 167 8.12 -0.36 4.60
N VAL A 168 8.49 0.91 4.53
CA VAL A 168 9.80 1.35 4.00
C VAL A 168 10.91 0.95 4.96
N PRO A 169 12.01 0.31 4.49
CA PRO A 169 13.20 0.13 5.31
C PRO A 169 13.78 1.48 5.74
N GLU A 170 14.16 1.58 7.02
CA GLU A 170 14.63 2.85 7.61
C GLU A 170 15.75 3.51 6.82
N ALA A 171 16.68 2.70 6.29
CA ALA A 171 17.81 3.19 5.48
C ALA A 171 17.40 3.93 4.18
N TYR A 172 16.15 3.80 3.75
CA TYR A 172 15.64 4.37 2.49
C TYR A 172 14.50 5.36 2.69
N ARG A 173 14.09 5.58 3.93
CA ARG A 173 12.90 6.38 4.25
C ARG A 173 13.01 7.82 3.74
N GLU A 174 14.13 8.46 4.01
CA GLU A 174 14.37 9.86 3.60
C GLU A 174 14.29 10.06 2.08
N GLU A 175 14.87 9.14 1.30
CA GLU A 175 14.84 9.23 -0.16
C GLU A 175 13.44 9.00 -0.72
N VAL A 176 12.68 8.06 -0.15
CA VAL A 176 11.28 7.83 -0.55
C VAL A 176 10.41 9.04 -0.21
N GLU A 177 10.60 9.67 0.94
CA GLU A 177 9.93 10.92 1.33
C GLU A 177 10.26 12.06 0.34
N LYS A 178 11.53 12.22 -0.03
CA LYS A 178 11.95 13.19 -1.06
C LYS A 178 11.27 12.94 -2.41
N ASN A 179 11.08 11.69 -2.80
CA ASN A 179 10.36 11.35 -4.04
C ASN A 179 8.88 11.77 -3.98
N VAL A 180 8.20 11.60 -2.84
CA VAL A 180 6.83 12.10 -2.66
C VAL A 180 6.78 13.61 -2.79
N ILE A 181 7.65 14.33 -2.08
CA ILE A 181 7.74 15.80 -2.10
C ILE A 181 8.02 16.30 -3.51
N THR A 182 9.02 15.73 -4.18
CA THR A 182 9.38 16.09 -5.56
C THR A 182 8.23 15.81 -6.52
N GLY A 183 7.54 14.67 -6.35
CA GLY A 183 6.35 14.33 -7.14
C GLY A 183 5.27 15.40 -7.02
N ILE A 184 4.94 15.80 -5.81
CA ILE A 184 3.92 16.82 -5.55
C ILE A 184 4.35 18.19 -6.08
N ILE A 185 5.54 18.66 -5.70
CA ILE A 185 5.97 20.04 -6.01
C ILE A 185 6.30 20.20 -7.49
N THR A 186 7.09 19.27 -8.05
CA THR A 186 7.68 19.46 -9.39
C THR A 186 6.79 18.89 -10.49
N ARG A 187 6.39 17.59 -10.39
CA ARG A 187 5.57 16.95 -11.44
C ARG A 187 4.13 17.42 -11.43
N ASN A 188 3.56 17.55 -10.23
CA ASN A 188 2.14 17.88 -10.05
C ASN A 188 1.92 19.36 -9.71
N LYS A 189 2.94 20.21 -9.82
CA LYS A 189 2.84 21.68 -9.62
C LYS A 189 2.16 22.06 -8.29
N GLY A 190 2.45 21.33 -7.22
CA GLY A 190 1.87 21.52 -5.89
C GLY A 190 0.53 20.81 -5.65
N HIS A 191 0.06 19.98 -6.59
CA HIS A 191 -1.19 19.25 -6.44
C HIS A 191 -0.95 17.79 -6.01
N ILE A 192 -1.83 17.26 -5.17
CA ILE A 192 -1.86 15.84 -4.83
C ILE A 192 -2.46 15.07 -6.01
N SER A 193 -1.82 13.97 -6.40
CA SER A 193 -2.23 13.13 -7.53
C SER A 193 -2.44 11.68 -7.10
N SER A 194 -3.07 11.46 -5.98
CA SER A 194 -3.54 10.15 -5.55
C SER A 194 -5.05 10.07 -5.72
N GLY A 195 -5.55 8.93 -6.15
CA GLY A 195 -6.97 8.64 -6.24
C GLY A 195 -7.60 8.25 -4.90
#